data_1cd7553a8a313b57bd31b457e35de428
#
_entry.id   1cd7553a8a313b57bd31b457e35de428
#
_cell.length_a   1.000
_cell.length_b   1.000
_cell.length_c   1.000
_cell.angle_alpha   90.00
_cell.angle_beta   90.00
_cell.angle_gamma   90.00
#
_symmetry.space_group_name_H-M   'P 1'
#
loop_
_entity.id
_entity.type
_entity.pdbx_description
1 polymer ?
#
loop_
_entity_poly.entity_id
_entity_poly.type
_entity_poly.pdbx_seq_one_letter_code
_entity_poly.pdbx_strand_id
1 'polypeptide(L)'
;LRYAGINTLELHTESGKPEPFAKEAYLRNKELTEGKYFCLEKVLRERDRYGRLLGELYFPNGTTVSEILVSEGLALVCYYEGSGKFFEKYLEVQRRAIERRVGLFSYLDKPYSQREFIGNKNSRRFHHPACLESKEIKKRIIFKNLEEALKAGYCPSRNCINLIFPSEN
;
A
#
# COMPACT_ATOMS: atom_id res chain seq x y z
N LEU A 1 -9.69 -8.36 11.05
CA LEU A 1 -8.91 -7.12 11.21
C LEU A 1 -8.45 -6.59 9.87
N ARG A 2 -8.50 -5.27 9.69
CA ARG A 2 -7.93 -4.51 8.58
C ARG A 2 -6.82 -3.61 9.14
N TYR A 3 -5.60 -3.76 8.66
CA TYR A 3 -4.52 -2.86 9.07
C TYR A 3 -4.82 -1.44 8.61
N ALA A 4 -4.65 -0.47 9.51
CA ALA A 4 -5.16 0.89 9.30
C ALA A 4 -4.26 1.75 8.40
N GLY A 5 -2.97 1.46 8.31
CA GLY A 5 -1.99 2.33 7.62
C GLY A 5 -1.41 1.78 6.33
N ILE A 6 -1.80 0.59 5.91
CA ILE A 6 -1.22 -0.07 4.75
C ILE A 6 -2.28 -0.71 3.84
N ASN A 7 -1.86 -1.02 2.63
CA ASN A 7 -2.63 -1.83 1.70
C ASN A 7 -1.73 -2.86 1.00
N THR A 8 -2.28 -4.05 0.76
CA THR A 8 -1.65 -5.09 -0.07
C THR A 8 -2.38 -5.18 -1.40
N LEU A 9 -1.73 -5.77 -2.41
CA LEU A 9 -2.42 -6.10 -3.65
C LEU A 9 -3.36 -7.29 -3.42
N GLU A 10 -4.31 -7.47 -4.34
CA GLU A 10 -5.43 -8.41 -4.13
C GLU A 10 -5.06 -9.85 -4.47
N LEU A 11 -5.34 -10.75 -3.53
CA LEU A 11 -5.17 -12.19 -3.71
C LEU A 11 -6.29 -12.77 -4.59
N HIS A 12 -7.51 -12.28 -4.42
CA HIS A 12 -8.70 -12.71 -5.14
C HIS A 12 -9.19 -11.58 -6.04
N THR A 13 -8.99 -11.74 -7.33
CA THR A 13 -9.42 -10.78 -8.35
C THR A 13 -10.54 -11.37 -9.21
N GLU A 14 -11.24 -10.52 -9.95
CA GLU A 14 -12.27 -10.95 -10.90
C GLU A 14 -11.70 -11.88 -11.99
N SER A 15 -10.45 -11.70 -12.35
CA SER A 15 -9.75 -12.56 -13.33
C SER A 15 -9.38 -13.93 -12.75
N GLY A 16 -9.51 -14.13 -11.44
CA GLY A 16 -9.09 -15.33 -10.73
C GLY A 16 -7.57 -15.46 -10.53
N LYS A 17 -6.77 -14.49 -11.01
CA LYS A 17 -5.31 -14.48 -10.82
C LYS A 17 -4.93 -13.49 -9.74
N PRO A 18 -4.06 -13.87 -8.78
CA PRO A 18 -3.53 -12.93 -7.80
C PRO A 18 -2.75 -11.80 -8.48
N GLU A 19 -2.86 -10.61 -7.91
CA GLU A 19 -2.00 -9.49 -8.28
C GLU A 19 -0.55 -9.73 -7.80
N PRO A 20 0.43 -8.98 -8.34
CA PRO A 20 1.84 -9.14 -7.94
C PRO A 20 2.04 -9.07 -6.42
N PHE A 21 2.81 -10.00 -5.88
CA PHE A 21 3.14 -10.14 -4.46
C PHE A 21 1.96 -10.32 -3.49
N ALA A 22 0.73 -10.46 -3.99
CA ALA A 22 -0.44 -10.65 -3.13
C ALA A 22 -0.39 -11.97 -2.34
N LYS A 23 0.05 -13.05 -3.00
CA LYS A 23 0.22 -14.36 -2.36
C LYS A 23 1.32 -14.34 -1.31
N GLU A 24 2.46 -13.73 -1.62
CA GLU A 24 3.59 -13.57 -0.72
C GLU A 24 3.19 -12.74 0.51
N ALA A 25 2.45 -11.66 0.32
CA ALA A 25 1.93 -10.83 1.41
C ALA A 25 0.99 -11.62 2.33
N TYR A 26 0.09 -12.40 1.76
CA TYR A 26 -0.83 -13.26 2.51
C TYR A 26 -0.07 -14.30 3.34
N LEU A 27 0.85 -15.02 2.74
CA LEU A 27 1.64 -16.06 3.42
C LEU A 27 2.53 -15.47 4.52
N ARG A 28 3.13 -14.31 4.25
CA ARG A 28 3.96 -13.62 5.24
C ARG A 28 3.15 -13.13 6.43
N ASN A 29 1.99 -12.55 6.17
CA ASN A 29 1.08 -12.14 7.24
C ASN A 29 0.67 -13.33 8.11
N LYS A 30 0.32 -14.44 7.48
CA LYS A 30 -0.03 -15.68 8.18
C LYS A 30 1.13 -16.18 9.06
N GLU A 31 2.34 -16.24 8.51
CA GLU A 31 3.55 -16.63 9.25
C GLU A 31 3.81 -15.72 10.46
N LEU A 32 3.64 -14.40 10.29
CA LEU A 32 3.86 -13.42 11.34
C LEU A 32 2.82 -13.49 12.46
N THR A 33 1.59 -13.90 12.17
CA THR A 33 0.45 -13.72 13.08
C THR A 33 -0.17 -15.01 13.60
N GLU A 34 -0.11 -16.10 12.85
CA GLU A 34 -0.81 -17.34 13.21
C GLU A 34 -0.28 -17.93 14.53
N GLY A 35 -1.20 -18.23 15.43
CA GLY A 35 -0.86 -18.85 16.72
C GLY A 35 -0.16 -17.93 17.71
N LYS A 36 -0.14 -16.62 17.45
CA LYS A 36 0.52 -15.63 18.31
C LYS A 36 -0.46 -14.65 18.94
N TYR A 37 -0.06 -14.06 20.03
CA TYR A 37 -0.81 -13.00 20.70
C TYR A 37 -0.19 -11.65 20.40
N PHE A 38 -1.04 -10.64 20.20
CA PHE A 38 -0.63 -9.28 19.86
C PHE A 38 -1.34 -8.26 20.74
N CYS A 39 -0.70 -7.12 20.94
CA CYS A 39 -1.39 -5.93 21.39
C CYS A 39 -2.05 -5.26 20.18
N LEU A 40 -3.35 -5.05 20.25
CA LEU A 40 -4.11 -4.34 19.23
C LEU A 40 -4.25 -2.86 19.61
N GLU A 41 -3.78 -1.98 18.75
CA GLU A 41 -4.10 -0.56 18.82
C GLU A 41 -5.16 -0.22 17.78
N LYS A 42 -6.32 0.22 18.26
CA LYS A 42 -7.41 0.67 17.40
C LYS A 42 -7.18 2.10 16.95
N VAL A 43 -7.68 2.43 15.76
CA VAL A 43 -7.74 3.83 15.27
C VAL A 43 -9.07 4.46 15.66
N LEU A 44 -9.19 5.78 15.52
CA LEU A 44 -10.40 6.54 15.91
C LEU A 44 -11.67 5.97 15.27
N ARG A 45 -11.61 5.62 14.00
CA ARG A 45 -12.69 4.91 13.31
C ARG A 45 -12.48 3.41 13.54
N GLU A 46 -13.21 2.83 14.48
CA GLU A 46 -13.01 1.44 14.88
C GLU A 46 -13.25 0.40 13.78
N ARG A 47 -14.14 0.69 12.81
CA ARG A 47 -14.49 -0.25 11.75
C ARG A 47 -14.58 0.45 10.40
N ASP A 48 -14.23 -0.31 9.35
CA ASP A 48 -14.42 0.14 7.97
C ASP A 48 -15.88 -0.05 7.50
N ARG A 49 -16.15 0.33 6.25
CA ARG A 49 -17.49 0.19 5.65
C ARG A 49 -17.98 -1.26 5.53
N TYR A 50 -17.06 -2.22 5.61
CA TYR A 50 -17.38 -3.66 5.58
C TYR A 50 -17.51 -4.28 6.98
N GLY A 51 -17.45 -3.47 8.03
CA GLY A 51 -17.53 -3.92 9.42
C GLY A 51 -16.24 -4.53 9.98
N ARG A 52 -15.14 -4.49 9.24
CA ARG A 52 -13.84 -5.00 9.71
C ARG A 52 -13.24 -4.06 10.71
N LEU A 53 -12.74 -4.61 11.82
CA LEU A 53 -12.00 -3.84 12.83
C LEU A 53 -10.73 -3.24 12.20
N LEU A 54 -10.52 -1.93 12.43
CA LEU A 54 -9.35 -1.18 11.98
C LEU A 54 -8.36 -1.01 13.11
N GLY A 55 -7.10 -1.33 12.86
CA GLY A 55 -6.05 -1.17 13.86
C GLY A 55 -4.72 -1.73 13.42
N GLU A 56 -3.78 -1.72 14.34
CA GLU A 56 -2.44 -2.25 14.15
C GLU A 56 -2.10 -3.28 15.22
N LEU A 57 -1.35 -4.30 14.83
CA LEU A 57 -0.88 -5.36 15.73
C LEU A 57 0.57 -5.13 16.10
N TYR A 58 0.84 -5.02 17.38
CA TYR A 58 2.18 -4.80 17.93
C TYR A 58 2.79 -6.09 18.46
N PHE A 59 4.03 -6.34 18.06
CA PHE A 59 4.91 -7.28 18.75
C PHE A 59 5.38 -6.69 20.10
N PRO A 60 5.87 -7.53 21.02
CA PRO A 60 6.39 -7.05 22.30
C PRO A 60 7.50 -5.99 22.19
N ASN A 61 8.28 -6.01 21.11
CA ASN A 61 9.36 -5.03 20.87
C ASN A 61 8.86 -3.67 20.33
N GLY A 62 7.54 -3.48 20.17
CA GLY A 62 6.96 -2.24 19.68
C GLY A 62 6.88 -2.12 18.16
N THR A 63 7.36 -3.10 17.40
CA THR A 63 7.22 -3.15 15.93
C THR A 63 5.82 -3.63 15.57
N THR A 64 5.22 -3.10 14.52
CA THR A 64 3.93 -3.59 14.02
C THR A 64 4.10 -4.60 12.89
N VAL A 65 3.09 -5.42 12.69
CA VAL A 65 3.03 -6.35 11.55
C VAL A 65 3.07 -5.55 10.23
N SER A 66 2.38 -4.41 10.16
CA SER A 66 2.38 -3.51 9.01
C SER A 66 3.79 -3.00 8.67
N GLU A 67 4.61 -2.63 9.66
CA GLU A 67 5.99 -2.20 9.42
C GLU A 67 6.81 -3.29 8.74
N ILE A 68 6.66 -4.53 9.17
CA ILE A 68 7.40 -5.66 8.60
C ILE A 68 6.97 -5.88 7.14
N LEU A 69 5.67 -5.88 6.87
CA LEU A 69 5.15 -6.06 5.51
C LEU A 69 5.62 -4.95 4.56
N VAL A 70 5.61 -3.70 5.01
CA VAL A 70 6.13 -2.57 4.22
C VAL A 70 7.65 -2.70 4.02
N SER A 71 8.40 -3.03 5.06
CA SER A 71 9.86 -3.18 4.98
C SER A 71 10.31 -4.27 4.00
N GLU A 72 9.47 -5.26 3.78
CA GLU A 72 9.72 -6.36 2.84
C GLU A 72 9.13 -6.09 1.43
N GLY A 73 8.52 -4.93 1.22
CA GLY A 73 7.90 -4.57 -0.06
C GLY A 73 6.63 -5.35 -0.40
N LEU A 74 5.97 -5.92 0.60
CA LEU A 74 4.75 -6.72 0.44
C LEU A 74 3.47 -5.91 0.65
N ALA A 75 3.60 -4.70 1.17
CA ALA A 75 2.51 -3.77 1.39
C ALA A 75 2.95 -2.35 1.06
N LEU A 76 1.99 -1.50 0.74
CA LEU A 76 2.19 -0.09 0.45
C LEU A 76 1.56 0.75 1.54
N VAL A 77 2.23 1.83 1.93
CA VAL A 77 1.69 2.80 2.87
C VAL A 77 0.54 3.55 2.22
N CYS A 78 -0.61 3.58 2.89
CA CYS A 78 -1.80 4.29 2.43
C CYS A 78 -2.33 5.16 3.55
N TYR A 79 -2.60 6.42 3.24
CA TYR A 79 -3.26 7.33 4.17
C TYR A 79 -4.77 7.05 4.20
N TYR A 80 -5.29 6.85 5.39
CA TYR A 80 -6.72 6.77 5.67
C TYR A 80 -7.06 7.73 6.82
N GLU A 81 -8.26 8.23 6.83
CA GLU A 81 -8.73 9.06 7.94
C GLU A 81 -8.56 8.33 9.28
N GLY A 82 -7.92 8.97 10.24
CA GLY A 82 -7.59 8.37 11.53
C GLY A 82 -6.30 7.57 11.58
N SER A 83 -5.62 7.33 10.46
CA SER A 83 -4.34 6.59 10.42
C SER A 83 -3.10 7.48 10.53
N GLY A 84 -3.26 8.80 10.68
CA GLY A 84 -2.16 9.76 10.67
C GLY A 84 -1.05 9.46 11.67
N LYS A 85 -1.37 8.84 12.79
CA LYS A 85 -0.41 8.41 13.80
C LYS A 85 0.66 7.45 13.27
N PHE A 86 0.28 6.58 12.33
CA PHE A 86 1.18 5.57 11.77
C PHE A 86 1.83 6.02 10.47
N PHE A 87 1.23 6.99 9.79
CA PHE A 87 1.58 7.36 8.43
C PHE A 87 3.04 7.75 8.26
N GLU A 88 3.54 8.69 9.04
CA GLU A 88 4.92 9.17 8.90
C GLU A 88 5.94 8.07 9.20
N LYS A 89 5.69 7.26 10.21
CA LYS A 89 6.56 6.14 10.58
C LYS A 89 6.60 5.09 9.46
N TYR A 90 5.45 4.71 8.94
CA TYR A 90 5.38 3.71 7.87
C TYR A 90 5.95 4.24 6.56
N LEU A 91 5.76 5.52 6.27
CA LEU A 91 6.33 6.15 5.08
C LEU A 91 7.87 6.13 5.11
N GLU A 92 8.47 6.36 6.26
CA GLU A 92 9.92 6.26 6.42
C GLU A 92 10.41 4.82 6.19
N VAL A 93 9.70 3.83 6.72
CA VAL A 93 9.99 2.41 6.46
C VAL A 93 9.87 2.10 4.96
N GLN A 94 8.84 2.63 4.29
CA GLN A 94 8.65 2.45 2.84
C GLN A 94 9.79 3.07 2.05
N ARG A 95 10.22 4.26 2.39
CA ARG A 95 11.34 4.94 1.70
C ARG A 95 12.62 4.11 1.76
N ARG A 96 12.92 3.50 2.90
CA ARG A 96 14.06 2.60 3.05
C ARG A 96 13.91 1.32 2.21
N ALA A 97 12.72 0.74 2.19
CA ALA A 97 12.43 -0.43 1.37
C ALA A 97 12.53 -0.12 -0.14
N ILE A 98 12.09 1.06 -0.56
CA ILE A 98 12.25 1.57 -1.93
C ILE A 98 13.71 1.59 -2.34
N GLU A 99 14.61 2.11 -1.49
CA GLU A 99 16.05 2.14 -1.78
C GLU A 99 16.63 0.74 -1.98
N ARG A 100 16.09 -0.26 -1.31
CA ARG A 100 16.53 -1.66 -1.45
C ARG A 100 15.84 -2.41 -2.58
N ARG A 101 14.86 -1.82 -3.26
CA ARG A 101 14.12 -2.45 -4.37
C ARG A 101 13.50 -3.81 -4.03
N VAL A 102 13.09 -4.02 -2.78
CA VAL A 102 12.48 -5.28 -2.33
C VAL A 102 11.00 -5.38 -2.72
N GLY A 103 10.53 -6.58 -2.99
CA GLY A 103 9.13 -6.86 -3.27
C GLY A 103 8.55 -6.00 -4.40
N LEU A 104 7.43 -5.35 -4.16
CA LEU A 104 6.77 -4.45 -5.12
C LEU A 104 7.68 -3.31 -5.59
N PHE A 105 8.65 -2.91 -4.78
CA PHE A 105 9.57 -1.82 -5.16
C PHE A 105 10.59 -2.23 -6.22
N SER A 106 10.70 -3.51 -6.54
CA SER A 106 11.46 -3.98 -7.72
C SER A 106 10.86 -3.50 -9.04
N TYR A 107 9.57 -3.14 -9.05
CA TYR A 107 8.89 -2.57 -10.22
C TYR A 107 9.37 -1.18 -10.58
N LEU A 108 10.03 -0.46 -9.67
CA LEU A 108 10.43 0.93 -9.87
C LEU A 108 11.46 1.12 -10.99
N ASP A 109 12.22 0.09 -11.32
CA ASP A 109 13.23 0.14 -12.38
C ASP A 109 12.67 -0.30 -13.75
N LYS A 110 11.41 -0.71 -13.82
CA LYS A 110 10.78 -1.13 -15.07
C LYS A 110 10.45 0.07 -15.96
N PRO A 111 10.50 -0.08 -17.30
CA PRO A 111 10.21 1.02 -18.23
C PRO A 111 8.84 1.66 -18.03
N TYR A 112 7.80 0.86 -17.75
CA TYR A 112 6.44 1.36 -17.54
C TYR A 112 6.28 2.14 -16.23
N SER A 113 7.24 2.07 -15.32
CA SER A 113 7.28 2.87 -14.09
C SER A 113 7.95 4.24 -14.27
N GLN A 114 8.62 4.47 -15.42
CA GLN A 114 9.36 5.68 -15.74
C GLN A 114 8.49 6.70 -16.49
N ARG A 115 7.24 6.79 -16.14
CA ARG A 115 6.27 7.71 -16.73
C ARG A 115 5.61 8.54 -15.66
N GLU A 116 4.93 9.61 -16.06
CA GLU A 116 4.16 10.43 -15.13
C GLU A 116 2.95 9.68 -14.58
N PHE A 117 2.67 9.95 -13.31
CA PHE A 117 1.45 9.53 -12.63
C PHE A 117 0.74 10.75 -12.06
N ILE A 118 -0.58 10.68 -11.94
CA ILE A 118 -1.42 11.79 -11.53
C ILE A 118 -1.98 11.51 -10.14
N GLY A 119 -1.58 12.33 -9.17
CA GLY A 119 -2.06 12.24 -7.80
C GLY A 119 -3.25 13.16 -7.55
N ASN A 120 -4.14 12.70 -6.67
CA ASN A 120 -5.22 13.48 -6.11
C ASN A 120 -4.82 13.94 -4.71
N LYS A 121 -4.63 15.24 -4.52
CA LYS A 121 -4.21 15.81 -3.22
C LYS A 121 -5.21 15.58 -2.10
N ASN A 122 -6.50 15.43 -2.41
CA ASN A 122 -7.54 15.19 -1.41
C ASN A 122 -7.54 13.75 -0.91
N SER A 123 -7.50 12.78 -1.82
CA SER A 123 -7.55 11.35 -1.48
C SER A 123 -6.19 10.75 -1.16
N ARG A 124 -5.10 11.42 -1.58
CA ARG A 124 -3.73 10.88 -1.59
C ARG A 124 -3.62 9.54 -2.33
N ARG A 125 -4.42 9.41 -3.38
CA ARG A 125 -4.34 8.32 -4.35
C ARG A 125 -3.71 8.84 -5.63
N PHE A 126 -2.94 7.99 -6.32
CA PHE A 126 -2.42 8.33 -7.63
C PHE A 126 -2.93 7.35 -8.69
N HIS A 127 -2.97 7.83 -9.93
CA HIS A 127 -3.57 7.14 -11.06
C HIS A 127 -2.58 7.08 -12.21
N HIS A 128 -2.69 6.01 -12.99
CA HIS A 128 -2.07 5.96 -14.32
C HIS A 128 -2.78 6.96 -15.24
N PRO A 129 -2.07 7.68 -16.14
CA PRO A 129 -2.70 8.65 -17.04
C PRO A 129 -3.80 8.08 -17.94
N ALA A 130 -3.72 6.78 -18.29
CA ALA A 130 -4.76 6.10 -19.05
C ALA A 130 -6.02 5.74 -18.25
N CYS A 131 -5.99 5.92 -16.92
CA CYS A 131 -7.14 5.69 -16.07
C CYS A 131 -8.17 6.80 -16.27
N LEU A 132 -9.42 6.44 -16.55
CA LEU A 132 -10.48 7.43 -16.81
C LEU A 132 -10.67 8.41 -15.66
N GLU A 133 -10.59 7.93 -14.43
CA GLU A 133 -10.73 8.75 -13.22
C GLU A 133 -9.67 9.84 -13.10
N SER A 134 -8.52 9.67 -13.75
CA SER A 134 -7.46 10.67 -13.70
C SER A 134 -7.89 12.03 -14.29
N LYS A 135 -8.82 12.00 -15.23
CA LYS A 135 -9.34 13.21 -15.91
C LYS A 135 -10.24 14.05 -15.01
N GLU A 136 -10.84 13.46 -13.99
CA GLU A 136 -11.80 14.10 -13.09
C GLU A 136 -11.15 14.73 -11.86
N ILE A 137 -9.85 14.54 -11.67
CA ILE A 137 -9.13 15.05 -10.51
C ILE A 137 -8.98 16.56 -10.61
N LYS A 138 -9.58 17.29 -9.66
CA LYS A 138 -9.52 18.76 -9.60
C LYS A 138 -8.25 19.27 -8.93
N LYS A 139 -7.88 18.69 -7.80
CA LYS A 139 -6.66 19.05 -7.06
C LYS A 139 -5.58 18.01 -7.34
N ARG A 140 -4.88 18.19 -8.45
CA ARG A 140 -3.89 17.23 -8.92
C ARG A 140 -2.45 17.62 -8.61
N ILE A 141 -1.62 16.62 -8.48
CA ILE A 141 -0.17 16.70 -8.46
C ILE A 141 0.37 15.72 -9.48
N ILE A 142 1.41 16.11 -10.21
CA ILE A 142 2.07 15.24 -11.18
C ILE A 142 3.35 14.69 -10.58
N PHE A 143 3.47 13.37 -10.57
CA PHE A 143 4.70 12.67 -10.21
C PHE A 143 5.45 12.27 -11.48
N LYS A 144 6.76 12.45 -11.50
CA LYS A 144 7.62 12.14 -12.66
C LYS A 144 7.66 10.64 -12.98
N ASN A 145 7.56 9.82 -11.95
CA ASN A 145 7.63 8.37 -12.04
C ASN A 145 6.95 7.72 -10.83
N LEU A 146 6.88 6.39 -10.85
CA LEU A 146 6.25 5.63 -9.78
C LEU A 146 6.97 5.81 -8.43
N GLU A 147 8.30 5.87 -8.44
CA GLU A 147 9.10 6.08 -7.23
C GLU A 147 8.73 7.38 -6.52
N GLU A 148 8.61 8.47 -7.25
CA GLU A 148 8.25 9.78 -6.68
C GLU A 148 6.87 9.72 -5.99
N ALA A 149 5.89 9.09 -6.63
CA ALA A 149 4.55 8.92 -6.06
C ALA A 149 4.58 8.12 -4.74
N LEU A 150 5.28 7.00 -4.72
CA LEU A 150 5.38 6.14 -3.54
C LEU A 150 6.19 6.80 -2.42
N LYS A 151 7.27 7.51 -2.74
CA LYS A 151 8.06 8.28 -1.75
C LYS A 151 7.28 9.44 -1.14
N ALA A 152 6.32 9.99 -1.87
CA ALA A 152 5.42 11.02 -1.36
C ALA A 152 4.30 10.47 -0.46
N GLY A 153 4.18 9.15 -0.32
CA GLY A 153 3.17 8.50 0.49
C GLY A 153 1.80 8.40 -0.18
N TYR A 154 1.73 8.58 -1.49
CA TYR A 154 0.51 8.35 -2.25
C TYR A 154 0.33 6.86 -2.51
N CYS A 155 -0.90 6.41 -2.44
CA CYS A 155 -1.29 5.02 -2.65
C CYS A 155 -1.91 4.86 -4.05
N PRO A 156 -1.61 3.76 -4.78
CA PRO A 156 -2.19 3.56 -6.11
C PRO A 156 -3.70 3.39 -6.04
N SER A 157 -4.41 3.99 -7.00
CA SER A 157 -5.84 3.77 -7.15
C SER A 157 -6.13 2.32 -7.52
N ARG A 158 -7.11 1.72 -6.86
CA ARG A 158 -7.55 0.35 -7.13
C ARG A 158 -7.90 0.11 -8.61
N ASN A 159 -8.58 1.09 -9.21
CA ASN A 159 -9.06 0.99 -10.59
C ASN A 159 -7.94 1.00 -11.64
N CYS A 160 -6.74 1.47 -11.26
CA CYS A 160 -5.58 1.54 -12.15
C CYS A 160 -4.48 0.52 -11.79
N ILE A 161 -4.72 -0.35 -10.82
CA ILE A 161 -3.64 -1.16 -10.24
C ILE A 161 -2.91 -2.03 -11.28
N ASN A 162 -3.63 -2.59 -12.22
CA ASN A 162 -3.05 -3.43 -13.28
C ASN A 162 -2.18 -2.64 -14.28
N LEU A 163 -2.40 -1.33 -14.38
CA LEU A 163 -1.57 -0.43 -15.20
C LEU A 163 -0.33 0.03 -14.44
N ILE A 164 -0.40 0.06 -13.12
CA ILE A 164 0.69 0.49 -12.24
C ILE A 164 1.63 -0.67 -11.90
N PHE A 165 1.04 -1.82 -11.55
CA PHE A 165 1.76 -3.06 -11.27
C PHE A 165 1.22 -4.18 -12.18
N PRO A 166 1.62 -4.21 -13.45
CA PRO A 166 1.16 -5.25 -14.37
C PRO A 166 1.70 -6.61 -13.95
N SER A 167 0.88 -7.65 -14.11
CA SER A 167 1.32 -9.02 -13.89
C SER A 167 2.41 -9.37 -14.91
N GLU A 168 3.56 -9.77 -14.43
CA GLU A 168 4.62 -10.31 -15.28
C GLU A 168 4.30 -11.78 -15.59
N ASN A 169 4.21 -12.10 -16.85
CA ASN A 169 4.04 -13.48 -17.33
C ASN A 169 5.36 -14.25 -17.26
#